data_2baaec920ae2ac52d78ac11b3e043647
#
_entry.id   2baaec920ae2ac52d78ac11b3e043647
#
_cell.length_a   1.000
_cell.length_b   1.000
_cell.length_c   1.000
_cell.angle_alpha   90.00
_cell.angle_beta   90.00
_cell.angle_gamma   90.00
#
_symmetry.space_group_name_H-M   'P 1'
#
loop_
_entity.id
_entity.type
_entity.pdbx_description
1 polymer ?
#
loop_
_entity_poly.entity_id
_entity_poly.type
_entity_poly.pdbx_seq_one_letter_code
_entity_poly.pdbx_strand_id
1 'polypeptide(L)'
;MKWSEEADRAIKKVPFFVRKKVKRKVEAHAQQKSKTSVEFSDVNELKKKFLSKGGMKKEIKGYEVTTCFGSSGCPNTANSGTGLAKDIEKIIEKEDILGFLKETVEGDLKFHHEFRAAISDCPNACSRPQIVDIGIIGSVLPGISDEECILCNACVEACKEKAITLDYENELPLIDYDQCLMCAKCISACPTGIIVQKEKGFRVMLGGRLGRHPRLAMEVPGLH
;
A
#
# COMPACT_ATOMS: atom_id res chain seq x y z
N MET A 1 2.35 7.44 -33.67
CA MET A 1 2.24 6.71 -34.96
C MET A 1 0.77 6.52 -35.33
N LYS A 2 0.43 6.38 -36.61
CA LYS A 2 -0.93 6.00 -37.04
C LYS A 2 -1.11 4.50 -36.81
N TRP A 3 -2.31 4.09 -36.39
CA TRP A 3 -2.67 2.69 -36.15
C TRP A 3 -3.70 2.26 -37.18
N SER A 4 -3.54 1.06 -37.71
CA SER A 4 -4.60 0.47 -38.55
C SER A 4 -5.82 0.10 -37.69
N GLU A 5 -7.01 0.06 -38.26
CA GLU A 5 -8.23 -0.31 -37.53
C GLU A 5 -8.13 -1.70 -36.88
N GLU A 6 -7.47 -2.64 -37.56
CA GLU A 6 -7.27 -3.99 -37.01
C GLU A 6 -6.31 -4.00 -35.82
N ALA A 7 -5.21 -3.21 -35.88
CA ALA A 7 -4.30 -3.05 -34.77
C ALA A 7 -4.98 -2.37 -33.56
N ASP A 8 -5.82 -1.36 -33.79
CA ASP A 8 -6.60 -0.71 -32.72
C ASP A 8 -7.64 -1.64 -32.11
N ARG A 9 -8.30 -2.49 -32.91
CA ARG A 9 -9.19 -3.55 -32.38
C ARG A 9 -8.44 -4.57 -31.55
N ALA A 10 -7.25 -4.97 -31.98
CA ALA A 10 -6.42 -5.92 -31.24
C ALA A 10 -5.95 -5.37 -29.89
N ILE A 11 -5.50 -4.11 -29.84
CA ILE A 11 -5.02 -3.48 -28.61
C ILE A 11 -6.16 -3.19 -27.62
N LYS A 12 -7.39 -3.01 -28.07
CA LYS A 12 -8.57 -2.85 -27.19
C LYS A 12 -8.86 -4.10 -26.36
N LYS A 13 -8.44 -5.29 -26.82
CA LYS A 13 -8.54 -6.56 -26.07
C LYS A 13 -7.55 -6.65 -24.91
N VAL A 14 -6.54 -5.78 -24.88
CA VAL A 14 -5.59 -5.70 -23.77
C VAL A 14 -6.24 -4.96 -22.60
N PRO A 15 -6.09 -5.46 -21.33
CA PRO A 15 -6.62 -4.80 -20.13
C PRO A 15 -6.23 -3.32 -20.09
N PHE A 16 -7.18 -2.45 -19.69
CA PHE A 16 -7.02 -1.00 -19.80
C PHE A 16 -5.80 -0.46 -19.05
N PHE A 17 -5.49 -1.03 -17.88
CA PHE A 17 -4.40 -0.58 -17.01
C PHE A 17 -3.01 -0.82 -17.60
N VAL A 18 -2.81 -1.84 -18.45
CA VAL A 18 -1.53 -2.10 -19.13
C VAL A 18 -1.52 -1.63 -20.60
N ARG A 19 -2.68 -1.26 -21.15
CA ARG A 19 -2.83 -0.91 -22.58
C ARG A 19 -1.89 0.20 -23.04
N LYS A 20 -1.69 1.24 -22.23
CA LYS A 20 -0.78 2.34 -22.54
C LYS A 20 0.68 1.89 -22.64
N LYS A 21 1.11 0.99 -21.74
CA LYS A 21 2.46 0.40 -21.75
C LYS A 21 2.67 -0.49 -22.99
N VAL A 22 1.65 -1.29 -23.33
CA VAL A 22 1.69 -2.17 -24.52
C VAL A 22 1.70 -1.34 -25.79
N LYS A 23 0.87 -0.30 -25.94
CA LYS A 23 0.89 0.62 -27.09
C LYS A 23 2.30 1.19 -27.33
N ARG A 24 2.95 1.72 -26.30
CA ARG A 24 4.32 2.25 -26.40
C ARG A 24 5.34 1.20 -26.88
N LYS A 25 5.23 -0.05 -26.37
CA LYS A 25 6.12 -1.15 -26.80
C LYS A 25 5.90 -1.52 -28.28
N VAL A 26 4.64 -1.53 -28.75
CA VAL A 26 4.31 -1.83 -30.15
C VAL A 26 4.80 -0.71 -31.08
N GLU A 27 4.60 0.55 -30.68
CA GLU A 27 5.09 1.70 -31.45
C GLU A 27 6.62 1.72 -31.56
N ALA A 28 7.32 1.47 -30.45
CA ALA A 28 8.78 1.34 -30.47
C ALA A 28 9.27 0.20 -31.36
N HIS A 29 8.57 -0.94 -31.38
CA HIS A 29 8.89 -2.07 -32.26
C HIS A 29 8.67 -1.74 -33.74
N ALA A 30 7.58 -1.03 -34.07
CA ALA A 30 7.32 -0.57 -35.43
C ALA A 30 8.35 0.48 -35.89
N GLN A 31 8.75 1.38 -34.99
CA GLN A 31 9.82 2.38 -35.25
C GLN A 31 11.17 1.71 -35.53
N GLN A 32 11.55 0.67 -34.78
CA GLN A 32 12.77 -0.10 -35.02
C GLN A 32 12.78 -0.77 -36.40
N LYS A 33 11.60 -1.01 -36.97
CA LYS A 33 11.43 -1.54 -38.35
C LYS A 33 11.26 -0.43 -39.38
N SER A 34 11.54 0.83 -39.04
CA SER A 34 11.40 2.01 -39.93
C SER A 34 9.98 2.18 -40.49
N LYS A 35 8.95 1.70 -39.80
CA LYS A 35 7.55 1.85 -40.19
C LYS A 35 6.99 3.19 -39.75
N THR A 36 6.11 3.80 -40.51
CA THR A 36 5.38 5.03 -40.20
C THR A 36 4.01 4.76 -39.59
N SER A 37 3.51 3.51 -39.71
CA SER A 37 2.22 3.05 -39.15
C SER A 37 2.37 1.74 -38.39
N VAL A 38 1.46 1.50 -37.46
CA VAL A 38 1.35 0.25 -36.72
C VAL A 38 0.26 -0.61 -37.35
N GLU A 39 0.64 -1.82 -37.75
CA GLU A 39 -0.27 -2.79 -38.31
C GLU A 39 -0.60 -3.95 -37.34
N PHE A 40 -1.63 -4.73 -37.67
CA PHE A 40 -2.00 -5.90 -36.84
C PHE A 40 -0.84 -6.92 -36.75
N SER A 41 -0.03 -7.05 -37.82
CA SER A 41 1.17 -7.88 -37.82
C SER A 41 2.16 -7.52 -36.74
N ASP A 42 2.37 -6.21 -36.47
CA ASP A 42 3.30 -5.72 -35.45
C ASP A 42 2.80 -6.04 -34.05
N VAL A 43 1.49 -5.87 -33.81
CA VAL A 43 0.85 -6.27 -32.56
C VAL A 43 0.96 -7.77 -32.31
N ASN A 44 0.69 -8.58 -33.34
CA ASN A 44 0.70 -10.03 -33.24
C ASN A 44 2.12 -10.59 -33.07
N GLU A 45 3.09 -10.01 -33.74
CA GLU A 45 4.50 -10.39 -33.60
C GLU A 45 5.01 -10.09 -32.21
N LEU A 46 4.72 -8.90 -31.68
CA LEU A 46 5.09 -8.55 -30.30
C LEU A 46 4.38 -9.43 -29.29
N LYS A 47 3.10 -9.77 -29.53
CA LYS A 47 2.35 -10.74 -28.72
C LYS A 47 3.01 -12.11 -28.75
N LYS A 48 3.40 -12.63 -29.92
CA LYS A 48 4.10 -13.91 -30.04
C LYS A 48 5.44 -13.87 -29.30
N LYS A 49 6.23 -12.82 -29.49
CA LYS A 49 7.50 -12.62 -28.76
C LYS A 49 7.31 -12.54 -27.25
N PHE A 50 6.24 -11.90 -26.79
CA PHE A 50 5.92 -11.83 -25.36
C PHE A 50 5.54 -13.21 -24.81
N LEU A 51 4.69 -13.95 -25.53
CA LEU A 51 4.26 -15.29 -25.12
C LEU A 51 5.41 -16.31 -25.19
N SER A 52 6.27 -16.27 -26.22
CA SER A 52 7.43 -17.16 -26.36
C SER A 52 8.50 -16.93 -25.31
N LYS A 53 8.57 -15.71 -24.74
CA LYS A 53 9.45 -15.36 -23.62
C LYS A 53 8.85 -15.67 -22.24
N GLY A 54 7.74 -16.42 -22.17
CA GLY A 54 7.06 -16.77 -20.92
C GLY A 54 5.92 -15.83 -20.54
N GLY A 55 5.61 -14.82 -21.38
CA GLY A 55 4.48 -13.91 -21.16
C GLY A 55 4.52 -13.22 -19.80
N MET A 56 3.37 -13.21 -19.10
CA MET A 56 3.25 -12.66 -17.75
C MET A 56 4.01 -13.48 -16.67
N LYS A 57 4.37 -14.74 -16.96
CA LYS A 57 5.14 -15.58 -16.03
C LYS A 57 6.52 -15.01 -15.71
N LYS A 58 7.14 -14.24 -16.63
CA LYS A 58 8.42 -13.56 -16.41
C LYS A 58 8.33 -12.28 -15.57
N GLU A 59 7.13 -11.75 -15.36
CA GLU A 59 6.89 -10.53 -14.57
C GLU A 59 6.55 -10.86 -13.10
N ILE A 60 6.34 -12.14 -12.76
CA ILE A 60 6.09 -12.58 -11.38
C ILE A 60 7.42 -12.61 -10.65
N LYS A 61 7.56 -11.74 -9.65
CA LYS A 61 8.76 -11.64 -8.81
C LYS A 61 8.71 -12.56 -7.59
N GLY A 62 7.53 -13.12 -7.29
CA GLY A 62 7.26 -13.88 -6.08
C GLY A 62 6.79 -13.02 -4.91
N TYR A 63 6.95 -11.70 -4.98
CA TYR A 63 6.49 -10.77 -3.95
C TYR A 63 6.09 -9.40 -4.52
N GLU A 64 5.28 -8.68 -3.75
CA GLU A 64 4.90 -7.30 -4.01
C GLU A 64 4.98 -6.50 -2.70
N VAL A 65 5.71 -5.39 -2.70
CA VAL A 65 5.74 -4.43 -1.58
C VAL A 65 5.09 -3.13 -2.05
N THR A 66 4.05 -2.69 -1.34
CA THR A 66 3.32 -1.46 -1.67
C THR A 66 3.41 -0.45 -0.52
N THR A 67 3.47 0.83 -0.86
CA THR A 67 3.45 1.92 0.12
C THR A 67 2.34 2.91 -0.19
N CYS A 68 1.89 3.62 0.83
CA CYS A 68 1.01 4.77 0.63
C CYS A 68 1.81 6.00 0.18
N PHE A 69 1.11 7.12 -0.04
CA PHE A 69 1.70 8.41 -0.40
C PHE A 69 2.37 9.14 0.79
N GLY A 70 2.30 8.61 2.01
CA GLY A 70 2.67 9.29 3.26
C GLY A 70 4.06 9.93 3.23
N SER A 71 5.08 9.17 2.86
CA SER A 71 6.48 9.63 2.78
C SER A 71 6.73 10.72 1.73
N SER A 72 5.77 10.98 0.82
CA SER A 72 5.86 12.03 -0.21
C SER A 72 5.20 13.36 0.22
N GLY A 73 4.92 13.54 1.52
CA GLY A 73 4.39 14.80 2.06
C GLY A 73 2.90 14.78 2.41
N CYS A 74 2.34 13.62 2.75
CA CYS A 74 0.95 13.54 3.19
C CYS A 74 0.78 14.20 4.59
N PRO A 75 -0.19 15.13 4.76
CA PRO A 75 -0.41 15.82 6.05
C PRO A 75 -0.99 14.92 7.14
N ASN A 76 -1.36 13.69 6.80
CA ASN A 76 -1.92 12.73 7.75
C ASN A 76 -0.88 11.70 8.24
N THR A 77 0.38 11.83 7.84
CA THR A 77 1.44 10.91 8.28
C THR A 77 1.57 10.95 9.80
N ALA A 78 1.35 9.82 10.46
CA ALA A 78 1.57 9.63 11.89
C ALA A 78 3.01 9.18 12.16
N ASN A 79 3.46 8.13 11.46
CA ASN A 79 4.83 7.65 11.50
C ASN A 79 5.27 7.22 10.10
N SER A 80 6.37 7.78 9.62
CA SER A 80 6.83 7.52 8.25
C SER A 80 7.57 6.18 8.13
N GLY A 81 7.12 5.35 7.19
CA GLY A 81 7.80 4.12 6.77
C GLY A 81 8.87 4.35 5.70
N THR A 82 9.44 5.58 5.61
CA THR A 82 10.49 5.90 4.63
C THR A 82 11.69 4.97 4.80
N GLY A 83 12.05 4.27 3.72
CA GLY A 83 13.13 3.28 3.71
C GLY A 83 12.70 1.87 4.08
N LEU A 84 11.67 1.70 4.92
CA LEU A 84 11.20 0.40 5.40
C LEU A 84 10.81 -0.55 4.24
N ALA A 85 10.16 -0.03 3.19
CA ALA A 85 9.81 -0.82 2.01
C ALA A 85 11.04 -1.45 1.34
N LYS A 86 12.10 -0.65 1.17
CA LYS A 86 13.36 -1.13 0.57
C LYS A 86 14.06 -2.17 1.44
N ASP A 87 13.98 -2.02 2.76
CA ASP A 87 14.61 -2.96 3.67
C ASP A 87 13.83 -4.28 3.73
N ILE A 88 12.51 -4.22 3.69
CA ILE A 88 11.65 -5.40 3.53
C ILE A 88 11.92 -6.09 2.19
N GLU A 89 12.01 -5.36 1.08
CA GLU A 89 12.36 -5.94 -0.23
C GLU A 89 13.70 -6.66 -0.17
N LYS A 90 14.74 -6.07 0.42
CA LYS A 90 16.06 -6.71 0.57
C LYS A 90 16.00 -8.01 1.40
N ILE A 91 15.16 -8.05 2.43
CA ILE A 91 14.98 -9.27 3.25
C ILE A 91 14.29 -10.33 2.43
N ILE A 92 13.18 -9.99 1.77
CA ILE A 92 12.41 -10.93 0.95
C ILE A 92 13.23 -11.48 -0.22
N GLU A 93 14.07 -10.65 -0.84
CA GLU A 93 14.97 -11.07 -1.94
C GLU A 93 15.97 -12.15 -1.50
N LYS A 94 16.41 -12.13 -0.24
CA LYS A 94 17.33 -13.14 0.30
C LYS A 94 16.66 -14.49 0.56
N GLU A 95 15.33 -14.49 0.79
CA GLU A 95 14.57 -15.69 1.16
C GLU A 95 14.08 -16.51 -0.04
N ASP A 96 14.44 -16.12 -1.27
CA ASP A 96 14.03 -16.79 -2.54
C ASP A 96 12.56 -17.22 -2.58
N ILE A 97 11.67 -16.28 -2.24
CA ILE A 97 10.21 -16.53 -2.25
C ILE A 97 9.73 -17.06 -3.61
N LEU A 98 10.35 -16.63 -4.71
CA LEU A 98 9.99 -17.12 -6.04
C LEU A 98 10.31 -18.61 -6.21
N GLY A 99 11.46 -19.07 -5.71
CA GLY A 99 11.83 -20.50 -5.70
C GLY A 99 10.83 -21.30 -4.88
N PHE A 100 10.57 -20.90 -3.64
CA PHE A 100 9.56 -21.50 -2.78
C PHE A 100 8.18 -21.62 -3.44
N LEU A 101 7.70 -20.56 -4.08
CA LEU A 101 6.40 -20.57 -4.77
C LEU A 101 6.38 -21.53 -5.97
N LYS A 102 7.48 -21.66 -6.71
CA LYS A 102 7.59 -22.60 -7.84
C LYS A 102 7.53 -24.06 -7.38
N GLU A 103 8.05 -24.35 -6.21
CA GLU A 103 8.04 -25.71 -5.63
C GLU A 103 6.69 -26.04 -4.99
N THR A 104 6.01 -25.05 -4.43
CA THR A 104 4.79 -25.28 -3.63
C THR A 104 3.50 -25.19 -4.46
N VAL A 105 3.49 -24.35 -5.50
CA VAL A 105 2.28 -24.10 -6.31
C VAL A 105 2.21 -25.06 -7.48
N GLU A 106 1.17 -25.88 -7.50
CA GLU A 106 0.87 -26.74 -8.65
C GLU A 106 0.49 -25.91 -9.88
N GLY A 107 1.24 -26.08 -10.98
CA GLY A 107 1.01 -25.43 -12.26
C GLY A 107 1.67 -24.05 -12.38
N ASP A 108 1.10 -23.20 -13.21
CA ASP A 108 1.69 -21.91 -13.55
C ASP A 108 1.48 -20.88 -12.44
N LEU A 109 2.56 -20.22 -12.01
CA LEU A 109 2.48 -19.08 -11.08
C LEU A 109 1.65 -17.93 -11.66
N LYS A 110 0.86 -17.31 -10.80
CA LYS A 110 0.02 -16.16 -11.09
C LYS A 110 0.25 -15.08 -10.03
N PHE A 111 -0.05 -13.81 -10.34
CA PHE A 111 0.15 -12.68 -9.42
C PHE A 111 -0.51 -12.85 -8.04
N HIS A 112 -1.60 -13.61 -7.95
CA HIS A 112 -2.26 -13.84 -6.66
C HIS A 112 -1.54 -14.87 -5.76
N HIS A 113 -0.49 -15.52 -6.27
CA HIS A 113 0.39 -16.38 -5.47
C HIS A 113 1.53 -15.58 -4.83
N GLU A 114 1.81 -14.35 -5.30
CA GLU A 114 2.87 -13.52 -4.75
C GLU A 114 2.62 -13.18 -3.29
N PHE A 115 3.67 -13.22 -2.52
CA PHE A 115 3.70 -12.71 -1.15
C PHE A 115 3.56 -11.18 -1.16
N ARG A 116 2.70 -10.63 -0.31
CA ARG A 116 2.38 -9.20 -0.32
C ARG A 116 2.65 -8.54 1.00
N ALA A 117 3.41 -7.45 0.96
CA ALA A 117 3.57 -6.53 2.07
C ALA A 117 3.01 -5.14 1.71
N ALA A 118 2.35 -4.48 2.66
CA ALA A 118 1.81 -3.14 2.46
C ALA A 118 2.09 -2.25 3.66
N ILE A 119 2.61 -1.04 3.40
CA ILE A 119 2.98 -0.07 4.40
C ILE A 119 2.14 1.20 4.23
N SER A 120 1.49 1.63 5.30
CA SER A 120 0.78 2.91 5.40
C SER A 120 1.35 3.74 6.54
N ASP A 121 1.62 5.01 6.29
CA ASP A 121 2.22 5.93 7.26
C ASP A 121 1.22 6.48 8.29
N CYS A 122 -0.04 6.06 8.22
CA CYS A 122 -1.09 6.41 9.20
C CYS A 122 -2.27 5.41 9.16
N PRO A 123 -3.15 5.42 10.17
CA PRO A 123 -4.30 4.52 10.26
C PRO A 123 -5.35 4.65 9.15
N ASN A 124 -5.28 5.67 8.27
CA ASN A 124 -6.13 5.72 7.07
C ASN A 124 -5.86 4.56 6.10
N ALA A 125 -4.72 3.86 6.25
CA ALA A 125 -4.42 2.58 5.63
C ALA A 125 -4.59 2.56 4.09
N CYS A 126 -4.12 3.60 3.40
CA CYS A 126 -4.31 3.80 1.95
C CYS A 126 -3.71 2.69 1.09
N SER A 127 -2.63 2.03 1.54
CA SER A 127 -2.03 0.86 0.88
C SER A 127 -2.74 -0.47 1.20
N ARG A 128 -3.82 -0.43 1.98
CA ARG A 128 -4.65 -1.59 2.36
C ARG A 128 -3.90 -2.68 3.12
N PRO A 129 -3.16 -2.35 4.17
CA PRO A 129 -2.36 -3.33 4.92
C PRO A 129 -3.19 -4.43 5.59
N GLN A 130 -4.50 -4.23 5.77
CA GLN A 130 -5.38 -5.21 6.41
C GLN A 130 -5.69 -6.45 5.56
N ILE A 131 -5.40 -6.42 4.25
CA ILE A 131 -5.77 -7.47 3.30
C ILE A 131 -4.59 -8.06 2.52
N VAL A 132 -3.39 -8.00 3.11
CA VAL A 132 -2.14 -8.54 2.58
C VAL A 132 -1.48 -9.47 3.62
N ASP A 133 -0.44 -10.21 3.21
CA ASP A 133 0.23 -11.18 4.09
C ASP A 133 0.91 -10.49 5.27
N ILE A 134 1.59 -9.35 5.03
CA ILE A 134 2.14 -8.47 6.07
C ILE A 134 1.66 -7.04 5.83
N GLY A 135 0.92 -6.50 6.79
CA GLY A 135 0.48 -5.11 6.83
C GLY A 135 1.21 -4.32 7.91
N ILE A 136 1.62 -3.10 7.58
CA ILE A 136 2.34 -2.22 8.49
C ILE A 136 1.68 -0.84 8.48
N ILE A 137 1.32 -0.32 9.65
CA ILE A 137 0.64 0.97 9.80
C ILE A 137 1.42 1.86 10.77
N GLY A 138 1.90 2.99 10.28
CA GLY A 138 2.52 4.02 11.11
C GLY A 138 1.54 4.58 12.14
N SER A 139 1.94 4.61 13.39
CA SER A 139 1.07 4.92 14.51
C SER A 139 1.78 5.70 15.60
N VAL A 140 1.02 6.53 16.31
CA VAL A 140 1.47 7.29 17.48
C VAL A 140 0.43 7.16 18.58
N LEU A 141 0.82 6.57 19.69
CA LEU A 141 -0.01 6.46 20.88
C LEU A 141 -0.02 7.82 21.61
N PRO A 142 -1.17 8.48 21.77
CA PRO A 142 -1.26 9.69 22.57
C PRO A 142 -1.19 9.36 24.06
N GLY A 143 -0.71 10.31 24.84
CA GLY A 143 -0.72 10.28 26.31
C GLY A 143 -1.07 11.64 26.86
N ILE A 144 -1.28 11.72 28.18
CA ILE A 144 -1.56 12.94 28.89
C ILE A 144 -0.29 13.35 29.66
N SER A 145 0.10 14.63 29.56
CA SER A 145 1.20 15.24 30.30
C SER A 145 0.69 15.97 31.54
N ASP A 146 1.61 16.60 32.27
CA ASP A 146 1.30 17.42 33.46
C ASP A 146 0.91 18.87 33.11
N GLU A 147 0.80 19.20 31.79
CA GLU A 147 0.36 20.54 31.36
C GLU A 147 -1.15 20.75 31.64
N GLU A 148 -1.56 22.01 31.77
CA GLU A 148 -2.95 22.36 32.05
C GLU A 148 -3.85 22.25 30.83
N CYS A 149 -5.06 21.71 31.01
CA CYS A 149 -6.10 21.69 29.99
C CYS A 149 -6.99 22.93 30.12
N ILE A 150 -7.14 23.65 29.01
CA ILE A 150 -8.05 24.82 28.95
C ILE A 150 -9.46 24.45 28.45
N LEU A 151 -9.81 23.19 28.41
CA LEU A 151 -11.12 22.64 28.01
C LEU A 151 -11.66 23.17 26.67
N CYS A 152 -10.77 23.44 25.68
CA CYS A 152 -11.10 24.08 24.42
C CYS A 152 -11.79 23.16 23.42
N ASN A 153 -11.99 21.89 23.69
CA ASN A 153 -12.56 20.85 22.80
C ASN A 153 -11.79 20.55 21.52
N ALA A 154 -10.67 21.20 21.20
CA ALA A 154 -9.96 21.03 19.95
C ALA A 154 -9.53 19.56 19.68
N CYS A 155 -9.13 18.83 20.71
CA CYS A 155 -8.78 17.41 20.61
C CYS A 155 -10.01 16.51 20.37
N VAL A 156 -11.15 16.85 20.94
CA VAL A 156 -12.43 16.14 20.74
C VAL A 156 -12.90 16.31 19.30
N GLU A 157 -12.89 17.54 18.77
CA GLU A 157 -13.28 17.85 17.39
C GLU A 157 -12.33 17.22 16.37
N ALA A 158 -11.03 17.15 16.69
CA ALA A 158 -10.03 16.51 15.82
C ALA A 158 -10.17 14.98 15.77
N CYS A 159 -10.77 14.36 16.79
CA CYS A 159 -10.93 12.92 16.88
C CYS A 159 -12.14 12.42 16.12
N LYS A 160 -11.93 11.91 14.91
CA LYS A 160 -13.01 11.35 14.08
C LYS A 160 -13.60 10.06 14.65
N GLU A 161 -12.84 9.33 15.44
CA GLU A 161 -13.25 8.08 16.09
C GLU A 161 -14.02 8.33 17.37
N LYS A 162 -14.15 9.61 17.82
CA LYS A 162 -14.78 9.98 19.09
C LYS A 162 -14.16 9.31 20.32
N ALA A 163 -12.89 8.97 20.23
CA ALA A 163 -12.11 8.32 21.28
C ALA A 163 -11.63 9.31 22.36
N ILE A 164 -12.06 10.58 22.33
CA ILE A 164 -11.65 11.59 23.29
C ILE A 164 -12.88 12.32 23.81
N THR A 165 -12.95 12.45 25.14
CA THR A 165 -13.93 13.26 25.86
C THR A 165 -13.22 14.19 26.84
N LEU A 166 -13.90 15.21 27.38
CA LEU A 166 -13.35 16.05 28.44
C LEU A 166 -14.02 15.71 29.76
N ASP A 167 -13.20 15.55 30.78
CA ASP A 167 -13.61 15.55 32.16
C ASP A 167 -13.57 17.00 32.70
N TYR A 168 -14.72 17.60 32.88
CA TYR A 168 -14.85 18.99 33.34
C TYR A 168 -14.64 19.15 34.83
N GLU A 169 -14.73 18.05 35.62
CA GLU A 169 -14.50 18.09 37.07
C GLU A 169 -12.99 18.09 37.39
N ASN A 170 -12.23 17.27 36.66
CA ASN A 170 -10.78 17.16 36.81
C ASN A 170 -9.99 18.00 35.81
N GLU A 171 -10.68 18.70 34.91
CA GLU A 171 -10.09 19.54 33.84
C GLU A 171 -9.09 18.81 32.99
N LEU A 172 -9.41 17.57 32.57
CA LEU A 172 -8.53 16.67 31.79
C LEU A 172 -9.21 16.08 30.55
N PRO A 173 -8.48 15.83 29.45
CA PRO A 173 -8.98 15.01 28.39
C PRO A 173 -8.88 13.53 28.78
N LEU A 174 -9.95 12.77 28.52
CA LEU A 174 -9.99 11.32 28.66
C LEU A 174 -9.87 10.65 27.30
N ILE A 175 -8.96 9.69 27.18
CA ILE A 175 -8.72 8.95 25.92
C ILE A 175 -9.20 7.52 26.09
N ASP A 176 -10.16 7.11 25.25
CA ASP A 176 -10.57 5.72 25.09
C ASP A 176 -9.59 5.03 24.16
N TYR A 177 -8.66 4.27 24.71
CA TYR A 177 -7.63 3.57 23.94
C TYR A 177 -8.17 2.39 23.12
N ASP A 178 -9.34 1.85 23.45
CA ASP A 178 -9.97 0.78 22.69
C ASP A 178 -10.55 1.31 21.37
N GLN A 179 -10.96 2.57 21.34
CA GLN A 179 -11.41 3.24 20.11
C GLN A 179 -10.30 4.02 19.40
N CYS A 180 -9.17 4.28 20.05
CA CYS A 180 -8.09 5.10 19.52
C CYS A 180 -7.33 4.39 18.40
N LEU A 181 -7.34 4.96 17.19
CA LEU A 181 -6.56 4.45 16.06
C LEU A 181 -5.08 4.89 16.05
N MET A 182 -4.61 5.61 17.05
CA MET A 182 -3.22 6.08 17.16
C MET A 182 -2.76 6.96 15.98
N CYS A 183 -3.64 7.88 15.52
CA CYS A 183 -3.41 8.72 14.34
C CYS A 183 -2.72 10.07 14.64
N ALA A 184 -2.44 10.41 15.88
CA ALA A 184 -1.80 11.64 16.35
C ALA A 184 -2.57 12.96 16.11
N LYS A 185 -3.79 12.95 15.61
CA LYS A 185 -4.53 14.19 15.29
C LYS A 185 -4.83 15.04 16.52
N CYS A 186 -5.14 14.41 17.65
CA CYS A 186 -5.37 15.10 18.92
C CYS A 186 -4.11 15.79 19.46
N ILE A 187 -2.93 15.19 19.27
CA ILE A 187 -1.65 15.78 19.66
C ILE A 187 -1.41 17.08 18.89
N SER A 188 -1.60 17.03 17.55
CA SER A 188 -1.41 18.21 16.69
C SER A 188 -2.46 19.30 16.91
N ALA A 189 -3.64 18.96 17.41
CA ALA A 189 -4.74 19.88 17.65
C ALA A 189 -4.68 20.53 19.03
N CYS A 190 -3.95 19.94 19.99
CA CYS A 190 -3.90 20.44 21.36
C CYS A 190 -3.02 21.71 21.47
N PRO A 191 -3.57 22.88 21.82
CA PRO A 191 -2.80 24.13 21.88
C PRO A 191 -1.90 24.24 23.12
N THR A 192 -2.26 23.56 24.22
CA THR A 192 -1.49 23.61 25.45
C THR A 192 -0.42 22.54 25.58
N GLY A 193 -0.50 21.49 24.73
CA GLY A 193 0.43 20.39 24.79
C GLY A 193 0.13 19.35 25.86
N ILE A 194 -1.03 19.40 26.52
CA ILE A 194 -1.42 18.37 27.49
C ILE A 194 -1.53 16.99 26.84
N ILE A 195 -1.95 16.90 25.56
CA ILE A 195 -1.91 15.64 24.82
C ILE A 195 -0.56 15.54 24.10
N VAL A 196 0.23 14.55 24.50
CA VAL A 196 1.59 14.33 24.02
C VAL A 196 1.73 12.99 23.30
N GLN A 197 2.81 12.82 22.55
CA GLN A 197 3.22 11.54 22.04
C GLN A 197 3.78 10.69 23.19
N LYS A 198 3.07 9.63 23.56
CA LYS A 198 3.56 8.66 24.55
C LYS A 198 4.49 7.63 23.91
N GLU A 199 4.07 7.09 22.77
CA GLU A 199 4.83 6.09 22.04
C GLU A 199 4.66 6.30 20.54
N LYS A 200 5.67 5.97 19.75
CA LYS A 200 5.64 6.05 18.29
C LYS A 200 6.24 4.78 17.71
N GLY A 201 5.54 4.16 16.77
CA GLY A 201 5.96 2.90 16.18
C GLY A 201 5.08 2.52 15.00
N PHE A 202 5.02 1.21 14.75
CA PHE A 202 4.19 0.63 13.72
C PHE A 202 3.29 -0.46 14.31
N ARG A 203 2.03 -0.45 13.91
CA ARG A 203 1.14 -1.59 14.10
C ARG A 203 1.43 -2.59 13.00
N VAL A 204 1.69 -3.83 13.37
CA VAL A 204 1.99 -4.93 12.45
C VAL A 204 0.80 -5.87 12.35
N MET A 205 0.42 -6.23 11.15
CA MET A 205 -0.72 -7.09 10.85
C MET A 205 -0.27 -8.28 10.01
N LEU A 206 -0.76 -9.48 10.30
CA LEU A 206 -0.35 -10.71 9.63
C LEU A 206 -1.54 -11.50 9.09
N GLY A 207 -1.35 -12.11 7.92
CA GLY A 207 -2.23 -13.11 7.35
C GLY A 207 -3.52 -12.59 6.74
N GLY A 208 -3.57 -11.31 6.34
CA GLY A 208 -4.69 -10.76 5.57
C GLY A 208 -4.75 -11.34 4.16
N ARG A 209 -5.92 -11.35 3.57
CA ARG A 209 -6.14 -11.86 2.23
C ARG A 209 -7.36 -11.25 1.58
N LEU A 210 -7.21 -10.87 0.30
CA LEU A 210 -8.34 -10.48 -0.54
C LEU A 210 -8.44 -11.45 -1.73
N GLY A 211 -9.47 -12.24 -1.75
CA GLY A 211 -9.71 -13.25 -2.79
C GLY A 211 -11.09 -13.88 -2.63
N ARG A 212 -11.26 -15.14 -3.08
CA ARG A 212 -12.54 -15.86 -2.96
C ARG A 212 -12.98 -16.05 -1.50
N HIS A 213 -12.03 -16.13 -0.58
CA HIS A 213 -12.26 -16.25 0.86
C HIS A 213 -11.51 -15.10 1.55
N PRO A 214 -12.07 -13.88 1.56
CA PRO A 214 -11.42 -12.73 2.13
C PRO A 214 -11.34 -12.85 3.65
N ARG A 215 -10.24 -12.35 4.22
CA ARG A 215 -10.07 -12.21 5.66
C ARG A 215 -9.19 -10.99 5.94
N LEU A 216 -9.47 -10.31 7.05
CA LEU A 216 -8.59 -9.28 7.56
C LEU A 216 -7.38 -9.89 8.25
N ALA A 217 -6.26 -9.20 8.16
CA ALA A 217 -5.06 -9.53 8.91
C ALA A 217 -5.30 -9.39 10.41
N MET A 218 -4.67 -10.24 11.19
CA MET A 218 -4.65 -10.14 12.66
C MET A 218 -3.53 -9.21 13.09
N GLU A 219 -3.81 -8.30 14.00
CA GLU A 219 -2.83 -7.38 14.55
C GLU A 219 -1.95 -8.08 15.58
N VAL A 220 -0.65 -7.87 15.47
CA VAL A 220 0.31 -8.25 16.49
C VAL A 220 0.20 -7.24 17.64
N PRO A 221 0.04 -7.68 18.90
CA PRO A 221 -0.13 -6.74 20.02
C PRO A 221 1.06 -5.78 20.20
N GLY A 222 0.76 -4.51 20.48
CA GLY A 222 1.75 -3.45 20.73
C GLY A 222 2.15 -2.64 19.50
N LEU A 223 3.05 -1.68 19.73
CA LEU A 223 3.76 -0.95 18.67
C LEU A 223 5.17 -1.54 18.51
N HIS A 224 5.66 -1.55 17.29
CA HIS A 224 6.95 -2.14 16.89
C HIS A 224 7.83 -1.16 16.15
#